data_4ab24991128c5a3ffd0b97906856fcfc
#
_entry.id   4ab24991128c5a3ffd0b97906856fcfc
#
_cell.length_a   1.000
_cell.length_b   1.000
_cell.length_c   1.000
_cell.angle_alpha   90.00
_cell.angle_beta   90.00
_cell.angle_gamma   90.00
#
_symmetry.space_group_name_H-M   'P 1'
#
loop_
_entity.id
_entity.type
_entity.pdbx_description
1 polymer ?
#
loop_
_entity_poly.entity_id
_entity_poly.type
_entity_poly.pdbx_seq_one_letter_code
_entity_poly.pdbx_strand_id
1 'polypeptide(L)'
;MGDGLYIEARIGVDLDEVWERTQDPAQHQRWDLRFTRIAYLPGAEGEPQRFTYGVRVLPGFFVSGTGISAGERHRPDGTRTSALRFACAHPLSFLTEGRGYWRYVPCAEGGLRFLTGYDYAPRWGRLADRLLFRPLMGWATAWSFDRLRLWCERGITPERALWRGLGEVAVRLAAVALAAWAALPAAVPVLLAAVLLPPLPGTPAARRCLRRPPGRGPATAAATTAVATPPALLDRLERP
;
A
#
# COMPACT_ATOMS: atom_id res chain seq x y z
N MET A 1 8.41 3.00 20.67
CA MET A 1 7.93 3.25 19.32
C MET A 1 7.79 1.89 18.64
N GLY A 2 6.59 1.52 18.20
CA GLY A 2 6.39 0.26 17.47
C GLY A 2 7.10 0.34 16.11
N ASP A 3 7.55 -0.81 15.60
CA ASP A 3 8.10 -0.89 14.26
C ASP A 3 7.02 -0.49 13.26
N GLY A 4 7.08 0.71 12.68
CA GLY A 4 6.14 1.18 11.65
C GLY A 4 6.03 0.19 10.50
N LEU A 5 4.92 0.18 9.77
CA LEU A 5 4.78 -0.62 8.56
C LEU A 5 5.68 -0.02 7.45
N TYR A 6 6.46 -0.88 6.81
CA TYR A 6 7.29 -0.55 5.66
C TYR A 6 6.91 -1.40 4.47
N ILE A 7 6.63 -0.77 3.35
CA ILE A 7 6.36 -1.43 2.06
C ILE A 7 7.12 -0.70 0.98
N GLU A 8 7.78 -1.45 0.08
CA GLU A 8 8.51 -0.91 -1.06
C GLU A 8 8.24 -1.73 -2.30
N ALA A 9 7.98 -1.05 -3.41
CA ALA A 9 7.91 -1.63 -4.75
C ALA A 9 8.93 -0.94 -5.67
N ARG A 10 9.62 -1.72 -6.51
CA ARG A 10 10.38 -1.17 -7.66
C ARG A 10 9.43 -1.06 -8.84
N ILE A 11 9.39 0.11 -9.48
CA ILE A 11 8.54 0.41 -10.61
C ILE A 11 9.42 0.94 -11.76
N GLY A 12 9.34 0.29 -12.92
CA GLY A 12 10.22 0.52 -14.06
C GLY A 12 9.73 1.62 -15.02
N VAL A 13 9.19 2.72 -14.48
CA VAL A 13 8.76 3.90 -15.25
C VAL A 13 9.29 5.18 -14.61
N ASP A 14 9.09 6.31 -15.27
CA ASP A 14 9.52 7.61 -14.77
C ASP A 14 8.76 8.03 -13.51
N LEU A 15 9.43 8.82 -12.66
CA LEU A 15 8.90 9.28 -11.38
C LEU A 15 7.61 10.08 -11.55
N ASP A 16 7.54 10.93 -12.58
CA ASP A 16 6.39 11.80 -12.80
C ASP A 16 5.11 11.01 -13.10
N GLU A 17 5.21 9.89 -13.81
CA GLU A 17 4.06 9.00 -14.06
C GLU A 17 3.52 8.38 -12.77
N VAL A 18 4.42 7.90 -11.89
CA VAL A 18 4.00 7.32 -10.60
C VAL A 18 3.47 8.41 -9.68
N TRP A 19 4.09 9.59 -9.70
CA TRP A 19 3.67 10.76 -8.93
C TRP A 19 2.23 11.15 -9.27
N GLU A 20 1.91 11.34 -10.54
CA GLU A 20 0.56 11.69 -11.00
C GLU A 20 -0.47 10.68 -10.51
N ARG A 21 -0.21 9.37 -10.69
CA ARG A 21 -1.14 8.30 -10.29
C ARG A 21 -1.32 8.15 -8.79
N THR A 22 -0.40 8.66 -8.00
CA THR A 22 -0.46 8.56 -6.54
C THR A 22 -0.96 9.83 -5.87
N GLN A 23 -0.73 11.01 -6.46
CA GLN A 23 -1.13 12.29 -5.87
C GLN A 23 -2.52 12.77 -6.35
N ASP A 24 -2.97 12.33 -7.53
CA ASP A 24 -4.35 12.58 -7.96
C ASP A 24 -5.33 11.65 -7.20
N PRO A 25 -6.28 12.21 -6.40
CA PRO A 25 -7.25 11.42 -5.64
C PRO A 25 -8.09 10.49 -6.51
N ALA A 26 -8.45 10.92 -7.72
CA ALA A 26 -9.26 10.13 -8.65
C ALA A 26 -8.50 8.89 -9.15
N GLN A 27 -7.19 8.99 -9.32
CA GLN A 27 -6.35 7.87 -9.69
C GLN A 27 -5.95 7.03 -8.47
N HIS A 28 -5.61 7.67 -7.35
CA HIS A 28 -5.19 6.99 -6.12
C HIS A 28 -6.25 5.98 -5.63
N GLN A 29 -7.49 6.37 -5.53
CA GLN A 29 -8.57 5.48 -5.05
C GLN A 29 -8.80 4.25 -5.95
N ARG A 30 -8.32 4.24 -7.19
CA ARG A 30 -8.46 3.11 -8.11
C ARG A 30 -7.51 1.97 -7.79
N TRP A 31 -6.27 2.27 -7.42
CA TRP A 31 -5.25 1.26 -7.21
C TRP A 31 -5.05 0.87 -5.74
N ASP A 32 -5.38 1.73 -4.79
CA ASP A 32 -5.17 1.47 -3.38
C ASP A 32 -6.41 0.85 -2.73
N LEU A 33 -6.31 -0.43 -2.36
CA LEU A 33 -7.42 -1.18 -1.72
C LEU A 33 -7.88 -0.59 -0.39
N ARG A 34 -7.04 0.23 0.25
CA ARG A 34 -7.34 0.83 1.55
C ARG A 34 -8.34 1.97 1.46
N PHE A 35 -8.60 2.45 0.25
CA PHE A 35 -9.48 3.59 0.00
C PHE A 35 -10.53 3.26 -1.06
N THR A 36 -11.78 3.57 -0.76
CA THR A 36 -12.88 3.50 -1.73
C THR A 36 -13.19 4.88 -2.29
N ARG A 37 -12.94 5.93 -1.49
CA ARG A 37 -13.15 7.32 -1.86
C ARG A 37 -12.10 8.19 -1.19
N ILE A 38 -11.57 9.14 -1.96
CA ILE A 38 -10.70 10.22 -1.47
C ILE A 38 -11.24 11.51 -2.09
N ALA A 39 -11.44 12.55 -1.27
CA ALA A 39 -11.87 13.85 -1.73
C ALA A 39 -11.06 14.94 -1.03
N TYR A 40 -10.43 15.80 -1.82
CA TYR A 40 -9.73 16.97 -1.31
C TYR A 40 -10.73 18.03 -0.87
N LEU A 41 -10.44 18.67 0.24
CA LEU A 41 -11.20 19.78 0.76
C LEU A 41 -10.59 21.10 0.24
N PRO A 42 -11.42 22.12 0.01
CA PRO A 42 -10.91 23.45 -0.32
C PRO A 42 -9.96 23.95 0.76
N GLY A 43 -8.86 24.56 0.38
CA GLY A 43 -7.87 25.17 1.25
C GLY A 43 -7.24 26.38 0.57
N ALA A 44 -6.54 27.24 1.32
CA ALA A 44 -5.80 28.36 0.78
C ALA A 44 -4.50 27.89 0.13
N GLU A 45 -4.01 28.66 -0.82
CA GLU A 45 -2.73 28.41 -1.48
C GLU A 45 -1.57 28.44 -0.45
N GLY A 46 -0.74 27.39 -0.45
CA GLY A 46 0.37 27.24 0.49
C GLY A 46 0.01 26.54 1.81
N GLU A 47 -1.28 26.27 2.07
CA GLU A 47 -1.68 25.46 3.22
C GLU A 47 -1.58 23.96 2.93
N PRO A 48 -1.33 23.12 3.97
CA PRO A 48 -1.39 21.68 3.82
C PRO A 48 -2.76 21.22 3.30
N GLN A 49 -2.76 20.34 2.31
CA GLN A 49 -3.99 19.84 1.70
C GLN A 49 -4.78 18.96 2.68
N ARG A 50 -5.98 19.39 3.03
CA ARG A 50 -6.94 18.59 3.81
C ARG A 50 -7.75 17.70 2.88
N PHE A 51 -8.07 16.49 3.33
CA PHE A 51 -8.89 15.56 2.57
C PHE A 51 -9.76 14.69 3.47
N THR A 52 -10.85 14.18 2.90
CA THR A 52 -11.63 13.11 3.49
C THR A 52 -11.36 11.82 2.76
N TYR A 53 -11.37 10.72 3.48
CA TYR A 53 -11.25 9.40 2.90
C TYR A 53 -12.33 8.46 3.43
N GLY A 54 -12.65 7.45 2.63
CA GLY A 54 -13.63 6.45 3.00
C GLY A 54 -13.22 5.06 2.57
N VAL A 55 -13.53 4.08 3.39
CA VAL A 55 -13.28 2.66 3.16
C VAL A 55 -14.60 1.91 3.25
N ARG A 56 -14.97 1.24 2.17
CA ARG A 56 -16.10 0.29 2.19
C ARG A 56 -15.56 -1.07 2.60
N VAL A 57 -15.86 -1.47 3.83
CA VAL A 57 -15.41 -2.76 4.37
C VAL A 57 -16.29 -3.90 3.87
N LEU A 58 -17.62 -3.66 3.82
CA LEU A 58 -18.64 -4.61 3.35
C LEU A 58 -19.76 -3.82 2.64
N PRO A 59 -20.64 -4.47 1.84
CA PRO A 59 -21.85 -3.84 1.34
C PRO A 59 -22.65 -3.23 2.50
N GLY A 60 -22.94 -1.91 2.41
CA GLY A 60 -23.64 -1.16 3.46
C GLY A 60 -22.77 -0.70 4.64
N PHE A 61 -21.51 -1.12 4.74
CA PHE A 61 -20.60 -0.71 5.81
C PHE A 61 -19.47 0.18 5.29
N PHE A 62 -19.52 1.46 5.66
CA PHE A 62 -18.58 2.48 5.21
C PHE A 62 -17.95 3.20 6.41
N VAL A 63 -16.65 3.24 6.47
CA VAL A 63 -15.87 3.95 7.47
C VAL A 63 -15.21 5.14 6.82
N SER A 64 -15.38 6.33 7.38
CA SER A 64 -14.77 7.56 6.89
C SER A 64 -13.85 8.19 7.92
N GLY A 65 -12.85 8.90 7.42
CA GLY A 65 -11.91 9.65 8.23
C GLY A 65 -11.46 10.91 7.51
N THR A 66 -10.62 11.67 8.18
CA THR A 66 -10.01 12.91 7.69
C THR A 66 -8.50 12.75 7.63
N GLY A 67 -7.87 13.51 6.75
CA GLY A 67 -6.42 13.52 6.63
C GLY A 67 -5.91 14.91 6.23
N ILE A 68 -4.64 15.11 6.50
CA ILE A 68 -3.88 16.29 6.09
C ILE A 68 -2.60 15.82 5.42
N SER A 69 -2.33 16.32 4.24
CA SER A 69 -1.12 16.03 3.46
C SER A 69 -0.24 17.25 3.45
N ALA A 70 1.01 17.10 3.81
CA ALA A 70 1.99 18.15 3.66
C ALA A 70 2.93 17.82 2.53
N GLY A 71 3.11 18.85 1.76
CA GLY A 71 3.89 19.10 0.61
C GLY A 71 5.09 18.26 0.29
N GLU A 72 5.45 18.40 -0.95
CA GLU A 72 6.58 17.81 -1.62
C GLU A 72 7.90 18.30 -1.04
N ARG A 73 8.73 17.38 -0.61
CA ARG A 73 10.14 17.69 -0.43
C ARG A 73 10.92 17.15 -1.61
N HIS A 74 11.39 18.05 -2.47
CA HIS A 74 12.33 17.71 -3.51
C HIS A 74 13.75 17.75 -2.93
N ARG A 75 14.53 16.70 -3.20
CA ARG A 75 15.96 16.65 -2.87
C ARG A 75 16.79 16.82 -4.13
N PRO A 76 18.07 17.24 -4.01
CA PRO A 76 18.97 17.36 -5.18
C PRO A 76 19.19 16.03 -5.92
N ASP A 77 19.01 14.88 -5.24
CA ASP A 77 19.10 13.54 -5.81
C ASP A 77 17.85 13.11 -6.59
N GLY A 78 16.88 14.01 -6.79
CA GLY A 78 15.61 13.75 -7.45
C GLY A 78 14.57 13.05 -6.58
N THR A 79 14.89 12.71 -5.32
CA THR A 79 13.95 12.09 -4.39
C THR A 79 12.81 13.04 -4.05
N ARG A 80 11.55 12.59 -4.21
CA ARG A 80 10.35 13.29 -3.72
C ARG A 80 9.79 12.59 -2.49
N THR A 81 9.14 13.35 -1.62
CA THR A 81 8.49 12.82 -0.42
C THR A 81 7.19 13.56 -0.17
N SER A 82 6.11 12.81 0.00
CA SER A 82 4.82 13.29 0.46
C SER A 82 4.53 12.71 1.84
N ALA A 83 4.17 13.57 2.80
CA ALA A 83 3.87 13.17 4.18
C ALA A 83 2.39 13.42 4.46
N LEU A 84 1.78 12.54 5.26
CA LEU A 84 0.37 12.66 5.61
C LEU A 84 0.11 12.25 7.06
N ARG A 85 -0.88 12.88 7.68
CA ARG A 85 -1.54 12.41 8.88
C ARG A 85 -3.00 12.14 8.59
N PHE A 86 -3.56 11.17 9.28
CA PHE A 86 -4.96 10.79 9.13
C PHE A 86 -5.55 10.39 10.47
N ALA A 87 -6.86 10.61 10.60
CA ALA A 87 -7.62 10.23 11.77
C ALA A 87 -8.97 9.63 11.37
N CYS A 88 -9.49 8.76 12.23
CA CYS A 88 -10.81 8.17 12.07
C CYS A 88 -11.53 8.10 13.40
N ALA A 89 -12.62 8.87 13.55
CA ALA A 89 -13.44 8.87 14.76
C ALA A 89 -14.40 7.67 14.83
N HIS A 90 -14.66 7.00 13.70
CA HIS A 90 -15.64 5.92 13.62
C HIS A 90 -15.31 4.77 14.57
N PRO A 91 -16.24 4.32 15.44
CA PRO A 91 -15.96 3.34 16.51
C PRO A 91 -15.53 1.98 15.98
N LEU A 92 -15.97 1.59 14.79
CA LEU A 92 -15.58 0.34 14.13
C LEU A 92 -14.30 0.45 13.30
N SER A 93 -13.64 1.61 13.28
CA SER A 93 -12.31 1.72 12.69
C SER A 93 -11.28 0.95 13.50
N PHE A 94 -10.37 0.27 12.82
CA PHE A 94 -9.25 -0.43 13.48
C PHE A 94 -8.19 0.51 14.07
N LEU A 95 -8.14 1.75 13.58
CA LEU A 95 -7.21 2.79 14.03
C LEU A 95 -7.96 4.04 14.50
N THR A 96 -7.32 4.84 15.34
CA THR A 96 -7.80 6.15 15.76
C THR A 96 -7.14 7.27 14.96
N GLU A 97 -5.84 7.23 14.86
CA GLU A 97 -5.02 8.18 14.13
C GLU A 97 -3.78 7.47 13.58
N GLY A 98 -3.17 8.05 12.57
CA GLY A 98 -1.92 7.57 12.02
C GLY A 98 -1.18 8.65 11.26
N ARG A 99 0.06 8.34 10.94
CA ARG A 99 0.95 9.18 10.17
C ARG A 99 1.79 8.32 9.25
N GLY A 100 2.08 8.84 8.07
CA GLY A 100 2.88 8.12 7.11
C GLY A 100 3.51 9.05 6.08
N TYR A 101 4.30 8.46 5.22
CA TYR A 101 4.91 9.15 4.10
C TYR A 101 5.01 8.21 2.90
N TRP A 102 4.98 8.81 1.73
CA TRP A 102 5.42 8.18 0.49
C TRP A 102 6.75 8.79 0.07
N ARG A 103 7.63 7.95 -0.43
CA ARG A 103 8.91 8.39 -0.95
C ARG A 103 9.17 7.73 -2.29
N TYR A 104 9.63 8.55 -3.23
CA TYR A 104 9.92 8.21 -4.61
C TYR A 104 11.41 8.41 -4.81
N VAL A 105 12.15 7.34 -4.96
CA VAL A 105 13.61 7.37 -5.07
C VAL A 105 14.01 6.91 -6.46
N PRO A 106 14.49 7.79 -7.35
CA PRO A 106 14.98 7.40 -8.65
C PRO A 106 16.09 6.35 -8.55
N CYS A 107 16.11 5.39 -9.47
CA CYS A 107 17.15 4.39 -9.59
C CYS A 107 18.14 4.75 -10.71
N ALA A 108 19.43 4.55 -10.48
CA ALA A 108 20.46 4.81 -11.50
C ALA A 108 20.28 3.95 -12.78
N GLU A 109 19.68 2.76 -12.63
CA GLU A 109 19.39 1.83 -13.73
C GLU A 109 18.07 2.10 -14.45
N GLY A 110 17.41 3.23 -14.14
CA GLY A 110 16.08 3.58 -14.61
C GLY A 110 14.96 3.11 -13.68
N GLY A 111 13.78 3.76 -13.80
CA GLY A 111 12.66 3.57 -12.89
C GLY A 111 12.90 4.14 -11.50
N LEU A 112 12.07 3.73 -10.55
CA LEU A 112 12.15 4.22 -9.17
C LEU A 112 11.79 3.13 -8.14
N ARG A 113 12.19 3.40 -6.89
CA ARG A 113 11.70 2.73 -5.70
C ARG A 113 10.58 3.58 -5.10
N PHE A 114 9.37 3.06 -5.11
CA PHE A 114 8.22 3.66 -4.46
C PHE A 114 8.00 2.99 -3.10
N LEU A 115 8.07 3.75 -2.02
CA LEU A 115 7.97 3.19 -0.69
C LEU A 115 7.07 4.01 0.23
N THR A 116 6.51 3.34 1.21
CA THR A 116 5.78 3.94 2.32
C THR A 116 6.29 3.44 3.65
N GLY A 117 6.36 4.36 4.60
CA GLY A 117 6.44 4.04 6.01
C GLY A 117 5.26 4.69 6.71
N TYR A 118 4.54 3.95 7.53
CA TYR A 118 3.47 4.53 8.34
C TYR A 118 3.31 3.85 9.68
N ASP A 119 2.87 4.66 10.65
CA ASP A 119 2.58 4.26 12.01
C ASP A 119 1.17 4.73 12.38
N TYR A 120 0.49 4.00 13.26
CA TYR A 120 -0.88 4.31 13.66
C TYR A 120 -1.14 3.84 15.09
N ALA A 121 -2.13 4.45 15.72
CA ALA A 121 -2.65 4.04 17.02
C ALA A 121 -3.79 3.04 16.82
N PRO A 122 -3.62 1.76 17.24
CA PRO A 122 -4.66 0.74 17.09
C PRO A 122 -5.80 1.00 18.10
N ARG A 123 -7.06 0.97 17.61
CA ARG A 123 -8.24 1.18 18.45
C ARG A 123 -8.60 -0.04 19.30
N TRP A 124 -8.46 -1.24 18.73
CA TRP A 124 -8.91 -2.49 19.37
C TRP A 124 -7.81 -3.24 20.12
N GLY A 125 -6.78 -2.50 20.52
CA GLY A 125 -5.68 -3.01 21.33
C GLY A 125 -4.58 -3.67 20.52
N ARG A 126 -3.42 -3.87 21.17
CA ARG A 126 -2.19 -4.35 20.54
C ARG A 126 -2.27 -5.79 20.03
N LEU A 127 -3.05 -6.64 20.70
CA LEU A 127 -3.16 -8.05 20.31
C LEU A 127 -3.93 -8.20 19.00
N ALA A 128 -5.11 -7.57 18.90
CA ALA A 128 -5.90 -7.55 17.66
C ALA A 128 -5.12 -6.92 16.49
N ASP A 129 -4.38 -5.84 16.77
CA ASP A 129 -3.50 -5.22 15.78
C ASP A 129 -2.43 -6.18 15.29
N ARG A 130 -1.68 -6.81 16.19
CA ARG A 130 -0.56 -7.71 15.84
C ARG A 130 -1.00 -8.95 15.07
N LEU A 131 -2.13 -9.53 15.44
CA LEU A 131 -2.59 -10.81 14.88
C LEU A 131 -3.41 -10.63 13.60
N LEU A 132 -4.16 -9.54 13.48
CA LEU A 132 -5.12 -9.37 12.38
C LEU A 132 -4.86 -8.10 11.57
N PHE A 133 -4.93 -6.92 12.20
CA PHE A 133 -4.98 -5.69 11.45
C PHE A 133 -3.65 -5.35 10.75
N ARG A 134 -2.53 -5.42 11.47
CA ARG A 134 -1.20 -5.13 10.95
C ARG A 134 -0.79 -6.06 9.79
N PRO A 135 -0.95 -7.40 9.87
CA PRO A 135 -0.73 -8.30 8.73
C PRO A 135 -1.62 -7.98 7.53
N LEU A 136 -2.91 -7.69 7.76
CA LEU A 136 -3.87 -7.38 6.71
C LEU A 136 -3.52 -6.05 6.01
N MET A 137 -3.22 -5.01 6.78
CA MET A 137 -2.79 -3.71 6.24
C MET A 137 -1.49 -3.82 5.45
N GLY A 138 -0.50 -4.55 5.98
CA GLY A 138 0.75 -4.79 5.26
C GLY A 138 0.54 -5.55 3.96
N TRP A 139 -0.35 -6.54 3.97
CA TRP A 139 -0.72 -7.27 2.76
C TRP A 139 -1.46 -6.39 1.76
N ALA A 140 -2.50 -5.67 2.21
CA ALA A 140 -3.31 -4.81 1.36
C ALA A 140 -2.47 -3.70 0.71
N THR A 141 -1.56 -3.07 1.48
CA THR A 141 -0.65 -2.04 0.95
C THR A 141 0.30 -2.62 -0.10
N ALA A 142 0.94 -3.76 0.19
CA ALA A 142 1.86 -4.41 -0.75
C ALA A 142 1.15 -4.88 -2.03
N TRP A 143 -0.06 -5.41 -1.90
CA TRP A 143 -0.88 -5.82 -3.04
C TRP A 143 -1.31 -4.61 -3.88
N SER A 144 -1.66 -3.49 -3.25
CA SER A 144 -1.97 -2.22 -3.91
C SER A 144 -0.76 -1.66 -4.66
N PHE A 145 0.42 -1.73 -4.08
CA PHE A 145 1.67 -1.26 -4.71
C PHE A 145 2.03 -2.08 -5.96
N ASP A 146 1.87 -3.41 -5.90
CA ASP A 146 2.08 -4.25 -7.09
C ASP A 146 1.01 -4.00 -8.16
N ARG A 147 -0.22 -3.66 -7.76
CA ARG A 147 -1.31 -3.25 -8.65
C ARG A 147 -0.99 -1.94 -9.37
N LEU A 148 -0.47 -0.93 -8.64
CA LEU A 148 0.03 0.31 -9.22
C LEU A 148 1.17 0.04 -10.20
N ARG A 149 2.14 -0.80 -9.82
CA ARG A 149 3.26 -1.20 -10.68
C ARG A 149 2.77 -1.82 -11.99
N LEU A 150 1.82 -2.76 -11.94
CA LEU A 150 1.24 -3.37 -13.14
C LEU A 150 0.52 -2.35 -14.02
N TRP A 151 -0.10 -1.36 -13.42
CA TRP A 151 -0.73 -0.28 -14.18
C TRP A 151 0.30 0.59 -14.89
N CYS A 152 1.37 1.00 -14.19
CA CYS A 152 2.43 1.80 -14.76
C CYS A 152 3.23 1.06 -15.84
N GLU A 153 3.73 -0.14 -15.53
CA GLU A 153 4.66 -0.87 -16.40
C GLU A 153 3.99 -1.59 -17.58
N ARG A 154 2.75 -2.02 -17.40
CA ARG A 154 2.07 -2.92 -18.36
C ARG A 154 0.72 -2.40 -18.86
N GLY A 155 0.29 -1.22 -18.44
CA GLY A 155 -1.02 -0.67 -18.80
C GLY A 155 -2.20 -1.52 -18.29
N ILE A 156 -1.96 -2.45 -17.35
CA ILE A 156 -3.03 -3.27 -16.75
C ILE A 156 -3.75 -2.40 -15.73
N THR A 157 -4.95 -1.92 -16.10
CA THR A 157 -5.71 -1.04 -15.21
C THR A 157 -6.00 -1.69 -13.86
N PRO A 158 -6.12 -0.89 -12.79
CA PRO A 158 -6.37 -1.41 -11.45
C PRO A 158 -7.60 -2.32 -11.36
N GLU A 159 -8.65 -2.03 -12.10
CA GLU A 159 -9.88 -2.83 -12.15
C GLU A 159 -9.62 -4.19 -12.80
N ARG A 160 -8.90 -4.22 -13.93
CA ARG A 160 -8.50 -5.46 -14.59
C ARG A 160 -7.59 -6.31 -13.71
N ALA A 161 -6.66 -5.67 -13.00
CA ALA A 161 -5.78 -6.34 -12.05
C ALA A 161 -6.57 -6.99 -10.90
N LEU A 162 -7.61 -6.32 -10.38
CA LEU A 162 -8.51 -6.88 -9.38
C LEU A 162 -9.22 -8.13 -9.91
N TRP A 163 -9.86 -8.04 -11.08
CA TRP A 163 -10.57 -9.17 -11.69
C TRP A 163 -9.64 -10.35 -12.00
N ARG A 164 -8.41 -10.10 -12.43
CA ARG A 164 -7.40 -11.16 -12.60
C ARG A 164 -7.06 -11.84 -11.27
N GLY A 165 -6.90 -11.06 -10.20
CA GLY A 165 -6.67 -11.60 -8.86
C GLY A 165 -7.82 -12.48 -8.38
N LEU A 166 -9.05 -12.00 -8.49
CA LEU A 166 -10.24 -12.76 -8.11
C LEU A 166 -10.42 -14.02 -8.98
N GLY A 167 -10.23 -13.91 -10.29
CA GLY A 167 -10.30 -15.03 -11.21
C GLY A 167 -9.24 -16.10 -10.92
N GLU A 168 -8.00 -15.69 -10.64
CA GLU A 168 -6.94 -16.65 -10.30
C GLU A 168 -7.25 -17.38 -8.97
N VAL A 169 -7.75 -16.67 -7.96
CA VAL A 169 -8.20 -17.29 -6.71
C VAL A 169 -9.36 -18.27 -6.96
N ALA A 170 -10.35 -17.87 -7.76
CA ALA A 170 -11.49 -18.73 -8.08
C ALA A 170 -11.04 -20.00 -8.82
N VAL A 171 -10.14 -19.91 -9.79
CA VAL A 171 -9.58 -21.06 -10.51
C VAL A 171 -8.83 -22.00 -9.55
N ARG A 172 -8.00 -21.47 -8.67
CA ARG A 172 -7.25 -22.25 -7.67
C ARG A 172 -8.20 -22.98 -6.70
N LEU A 173 -9.24 -22.30 -6.23
CA LEU A 173 -10.26 -22.91 -5.36
C LEU A 173 -11.05 -24.00 -6.09
N ALA A 174 -11.45 -23.75 -7.33
CA ALA A 174 -12.13 -24.74 -8.15
C ALA A 174 -11.28 -25.99 -8.40
N ALA A 175 -9.97 -25.82 -8.67
CA ALA A 175 -9.04 -26.92 -8.84
C ALA A 175 -8.92 -27.79 -7.56
N VAL A 176 -8.82 -27.14 -6.39
CA VAL A 176 -8.78 -27.84 -5.10
C VAL A 176 -10.10 -28.57 -4.84
N ALA A 177 -11.24 -27.95 -5.08
CA ALA A 177 -12.56 -28.55 -4.89
C ALA A 177 -12.77 -29.77 -5.80
N LEU A 178 -12.38 -29.64 -7.08
CA LEU A 178 -12.47 -30.75 -8.06
C LEU A 178 -11.57 -31.92 -7.65
N ALA A 179 -10.34 -31.65 -7.22
CA ALA A 179 -9.43 -32.69 -6.74
C ALA A 179 -9.97 -33.40 -5.49
N ALA A 180 -10.57 -32.65 -4.55
CA ALA A 180 -11.19 -33.21 -3.36
C ALA A 180 -12.43 -34.06 -3.69
N TRP A 181 -13.21 -33.66 -4.69
CA TRP A 181 -14.36 -34.41 -5.18
C TRP A 181 -13.96 -35.70 -5.87
N ALA A 182 -12.91 -35.67 -6.69
CA ALA A 182 -12.43 -36.84 -7.41
C ALA A 182 -11.75 -37.86 -6.47
N ALA A 183 -10.88 -37.41 -5.59
CA ALA A 183 -10.21 -38.22 -4.58
C ALA A 183 -9.63 -37.34 -3.48
N LEU A 184 -10.08 -37.48 -2.24
CA LEU A 184 -9.64 -36.64 -1.13
C LEU A 184 -8.09 -36.56 -0.97
N PRO A 185 -7.31 -37.64 -1.13
CA PRO A 185 -5.84 -37.56 -1.12
C PRO A 185 -5.24 -36.67 -2.21
N ALA A 186 -5.90 -36.55 -3.37
CA ALA A 186 -5.45 -35.69 -4.47
C ALA A 186 -5.60 -34.19 -4.15
N ALA A 187 -6.50 -33.82 -3.24
CA ALA A 187 -6.68 -32.44 -2.84
C ALA A 187 -5.43 -31.83 -2.16
N VAL A 188 -4.66 -32.66 -1.44
CA VAL A 188 -3.47 -32.17 -0.70
C VAL A 188 -2.40 -31.60 -1.63
N PRO A 189 -1.88 -32.31 -2.64
CA PRO A 189 -0.90 -31.76 -3.56
C PRO A 189 -1.43 -30.58 -4.38
N VAL A 190 -2.72 -30.59 -4.76
CA VAL A 190 -3.34 -29.47 -5.50
C VAL A 190 -3.47 -28.24 -4.59
N LEU A 191 -3.84 -28.41 -3.33
CA LEU A 191 -3.87 -27.32 -2.35
C LEU A 191 -2.46 -26.73 -2.14
N LEU A 192 -1.46 -27.57 -1.96
CA LEU A 192 -0.07 -27.13 -1.84
C LEU A 192 0.36 -26.33 -3.08
N ALA A 193 0.07 -26.83 -4.29
CA ALA A 193 0.35 -26.11 -5.51
C ALA A 193 -0.40 -24.78 -5.58
N ALA A 194 -1.70 -24.75 -5.23
CA ALA A 194 -2.52 -23.55 -5.22
C ALA A 194 -1.99 -22.46 -4.27
N VAL A 195 -1.38 -22.85 -3.14
CA VAL A 195 -0.82 -21.92 -2.13
C VAL A 195 0.61 -21.50 -2.50
N LEU A 196 1.46 -22.45 -2.91
CA LEU A 196 2.90 -22.22 -3.10
C LEU A 196 3.24 -21.61 -4.46
N LEU A 197 2.51 -21.96 -5.52
CA LEU A 197 2.79 -21.40 -6.84
C LEU A 197 2.59 -19.89 -6.90
N PRO A 198 3.54 -19.16 -7.54
CA PRO A 198 3.42 -17.74 -7.69
C PRO A 198 2.16 -17.34 -8.45
N PRO A 199 1.53 -16.18 -8.09
CA PRO A 199 0.54 -15.57 -8.96
C PRO A 199 1.10 -15.28 -10.35
N LEU A 200 0.23 -15.39 -11.35
CA LEU A 200 0.59 -15.11 -12.75
C LEU A 200 1.25 -13.72 -12.88
N PRO A 201 2.13 -13.51 -13.88
CA PRO A 201 2.86 -12.23 -14.02
C PRO A 201 1.97 -11.00 -14.16
N GLY A 202 0.74 -11.14 -14.65
CA GLY A 202 -0.24 -10.06 -14.80
C GLY A 202 -1.24 -9.96 -13.65
N THR A 203 -1.08 -10.75 -12.59
CA THR A 203 -1.91 -10.75 -11.38
C THR A 203 -1.15 -10.08 -10.24
N PRO A 204 -1.74 -9.13 -9.50
CA PRO A 204 -1.07 -8.48 -8.37
C PRO A 204 -0.69 -9.45 -7.27
N ALA A 205 0.50 -9.26 -6.70
CA ALA A 205 1.02 -10.13 -5.66
C ALA A 205 1.80 -9.36 -4.59
N ALA A 206 1.30 -9.32 -3.38
CA ALA A 206 1.93 -8.65 -2.23
C ALA A 206 3.37 -9.10 -1.96
N ARG A 207 3.74 -10.32 -2.35
CA ARG A 207 5.10 -10.88 -2.18
C ARG A 207 6.15 -10.29 -3.13
N ARG A 208 5.74 -9.51 -4.15
CA ARG A 208 6.67 -8.78 -5.02
C ARG A 208 7.17 -7.48 -4.41
N CYS A 209 6.57 -7.06 -3.30
CA CYS A 209 6.99 -5.89 -2.55
C CYS A 209 7.83 -6.29 -1.33
N LEU A 210 8.83 -5.48 -1.02
CA LEU A 210 9.59 -5.61 0.23
C LEU A 210 8.74 -5.09 1.38
N ARG A 211 8.72 -5.86 2.48
CA ARG A 211 7.98 -5.50 3.71
C ARG A 211 8.91 -5.08 4.85
N ARG A 212 10.20 -5.03 4.59
CA ARG A 212 11.25 -4.56 5.50
C ARG A 212 12.26 -3.79 4.69
N PRO A 213 12.87 -2.75 5.25
CA PRO A 213 13.99 -2.10 4.59
C PRO A 213 15.06 -3.14 4.24
N PRO A 214 15.72 -3.02 3.08
CA PRO A 214 16.83 -3.91 2.73
C PRO A 214 17.89 -3.86 3.82
N GLY A 215 18.43 -5.02 4.18
CA GLY A 215 19.40 -5.18 5.27
C GLY A 215 20.68 -4.36 5.06
N ARG A 216 21.31 -4.00 6.17
CA ARG A 216 22.49 -3.15 6.21
C ARG A 216 23.74 -3.86 5.68
N GLY A 217 24.06 -3.70 4.41
CA GLY A 217 25.44 -3.89 3.93
C GLY A 217 26.26 -2.62 4.25
N PRO A 218 27.58 -2.71 4.49
CA PRO A 218 28.38 -1.59 5.02
C PRO A 218 28.40 -0.32 4.14
N ALA A 219 28.24 -0.41 2.84
CA ALA A 219 28.20 0.75 1.93
C ALA A 219 26.75 1.25 1.64
N THR A 220 25.73 0.39 1.82
CA THR A 220 24.35 0.69 1.49
C THR A 220 23.55 1.14 2.74
N ALA A 221 24.12 0.98 3.93
CA ALA A 221 23.44 1.20 5.20
C ALA A 221 22.99 2.64 5.40
N ALA A 222 23.83 3.62 5.08
CA ALA A 222 23.49 5.04 5.26
C ALA A 222 22.37 5.50 4.29
N ALA A 223 22.46 5.11 3.01
CA ALA A 223 21.44 5.42 2.01
C ALA A 223 20.11 4.72 2.32
N THR A 224 20.14 3.44 2.70
CA THR A 224 18.94 2.67 3.06
C THR A 224 18.27 3.21 4.32
N THR A 225 19.04 3.58 5.34
CA THR A 225 18.52 4.17 6.58
C THR A 225 17.88 5.53 6.30
N ALA A 226 18.53 6.40 5.51
CA ALA A 226 17.98 7.70 5.14
C ALA A 226 16.67 7.59 4.34
N VAL A 227 16.53 6.54 3.52
CA VAL A 227 15.32 6.28 2.72
C VAL A 227 14.17 5.78 3.60
N ALA A 228 14.42 4.96 4.61
CA ALA A 228 13.42 4.41 5.50
C ALA A 228 13.08 5.33 6.70
N THR A 229 13.86 6.39 6.94
CA THR A 229 13.61 7.32 8.06
C THR A 229 12.42 8.23 7.75
N PRO A 230 11.45 8.39 8.68
CA PRO A 230 10.34 9.33 8.51
C PRO A 230 10.86 10.74 8.26
N PRO A 231 10.25 11.52 7.36
CA PRO A 231 10.64 12.91 7.13
C PRO A 231 10.28 13.78 8.34
N ALA A 232 11.14 14.73 8.71
CA ALA A 232 10.89 15.69 9.79
C ALA A 232 9.61 16.53 9.58
N LEU A 233 9.13 16.62 8.35
CA LEU A 233 7.88 17.26 8.00
C LEU A 233 6.66 16.62 8.70
N LEU A 234 6.69 15.30 8.96
CA LEU A 234 5.61 14.60 9.68
C LEU A 234 5.38 15.14 11.10
N ASP A 235 6.42 15.60 11.77
CA ASP A 235 6.32 16.11 13.14
C ASP A 235 5.73 17.52 13.18
N ARG A 236 5.77 18.25 12.07
CA ARG A 236 5.23 19.61 11.92
C ARG A 236 3.77 19.64 11.45
N LEU A 237 3.24 18.52 10.96
CA LEU A 237 1.85 18.44 10.54
C LEU A 237 0.91 18.47 11.74
N GLU A 238 -0.10 19.31 11.67
CA GLU A 238 -1.20 19.34 12.64
C GLU A 238 -1.98 18.02 12.63
N ARG A 239 -2.72 17.77 13.69
CA ARG A 239 -3.68 16.67 13.72
C ARG A 239 -4.88 17.01 12.83
N PRO A 240 -5.34 16.11 11.97
CA PRO A 240 -6.47 16.33 11.08
C PRO A 240 -7.80 16.37 11.82
#